data_9a9cd2106ff7f9f57002df91ff50fc96
#
_entry.id   9a9cd2106ff7f9f57002df91ff50fc96
#
_cell.length_a   1.000
_cell.length_b   1.000
_cell.length_c   1.000
_cell.angle_alpha   90.00
_cell.angle_beta   90.00
_cell.angle_gamma   90.00
#
_symmetry.space_group_name_H-M   'P 1'
#
loop_
_entity.id
_entity.type
_entity.pdbx_description
1 polymer ?
#
loop_
_entity_poly.entity_id
_entity_poly.type
_entity_poly.pdbx_seq_one_letter_code
_entity_poly.pdbx_strand_id
1 'polypeptide(L)'
;MSLIVGDDFQHIIRVLNTNVDGREKVMYSLTKIKGIGRRFSNLVCKKAEIDLGKRAGELSAAELESLMVIVSNPRQFRIPDWFLNRKHDFKDGKFSQLVSNQLDTKLRDDLERLKKMRNHRGLRHYWGIRVRGQHLSLIHI
;
A
#
# COMPACT_ATOMS: atom_id res chain seq x y z
N MET A 1 -25.01 1.97 -13.25
CA MET A 1 -25.75 2.38 -12.04
C MET A 1 -25.44 3.83 -11.75
N SER A 2 -26.44 4.68 -11.67
CA SER A 2 -26.27 6.05 -11.19
C SER A 2 -25.94 6.02 -9.69
N LEU A 3 -24.97 6.83 -9.29
CA LEU A 3 -24.60 7.00 -7.89
C LEU A 3 -25.69 7.83 -7.21
N ILE A 4 -26.37 7.25 -6.21
CA ILE A 4 -27.28 8.01 -5.36
C ILE A 4 -26.40 8.63 -4.28
N VAL A 5 -26.21 9.94 -4.35
CA VAL A 5 -25.41 10.70 -3.38
C VAL A 5 -26.30 11.09 -2.22
N GLY A 6 -26.02 10.56 -1.01
CA GLY A 6 -26.63 11.03 0.24
C GLY A 6 -26.01 12.34 0.72
N ASP A 7 -26.66 12.99 1.67
CA ASP A 7 -26.19 14.27 2.23
C ASP A 7 -24.82 14.15 2.94
N ASP A 8 -24.49 12.97 3.45
CA ASP A 8 -23.22 12.67 4.15
C ASP A 8 -22.13 12.12 3.23
N PHE A 9 -22.35 12.11 1.90
CA PHE A 9 -21.40 11.56 0.98
C PHE A 9 -20.16 12.43 0.80
N GLN A 10 -18.97 11.87 1.02
CA GLN A 10 -17.71 12.55 0.83
C GLN A 10 -17.08 12.18 -0.53
N HIS A 11 -16.90 13.18 -1.40
CA HIS A 11 -16.27 12.95 -2.71
C HIS A 11 -14.77 12.64 -2.62
N ILE A 12 -14.08 13.23 -1.66
CA ILE A 12 -12.65 13.02 -1.43
C ILE A 12 -12.46 12.71 0.04
N ILE A 13 -11.80 11.58 0.30
CA ILE A 13 -11.47 11.13 1.66
C ILE A 13 -9.96 11.11 1.78
N ARG A 14 -9.44 11.67 2.87
CA ARG A 14 -8.01 11.60 3.17
C ARG A 14 -7.71 10.44 4.10
N VAL A 15 -6.99 9.44 3.58
CA VAL A 15 -6.64 8.23 4.30
C VAL A 15 -5.14 7.98 4.16
N LEU A 16 -4.44 7.81 5.28
CA LEU A 16 -2.99 7.56 5.33
C LEU A 16 -2.19 8.53 4.43
N ASN A 17 -2.47 9.82 4.55
CA ASN A 17 -1.85 10.89 3.75
C ASN A 17 -2.08 10.80 2.23
N THR A 18 -3.07 10.03 1.82
CA THR A 18 -3.46 9.87 0.41
C THR A 18 -4.90 10.32 0.21
N ASN A 19 -5.14 11.10 -0.83
CA ASN A 19 -6.49 11.48 -1.22
C ASN A 19 -7.12 10.34 -2.03
N VAL A 20 -8.25 9.87 -1.56
CA VAL A 20 -8.98 8.74 -2.13
C VAL A 20 -10.30 9.24 -2.70
N ASP A 21 -10.66 8.81 -3.89
CA ASP A 21 -11.94 9.17 -4.52
C ASP A 21 -13.10 8.41 -3.87
N GLY A 22 -14.05 9.15 -3.33
CA GLY A 22 -15.24 8.59 -2.70
C GLY A 22 -16.23 7.93 -3.67
N ARG A 23 -16.15 8.20 -4.96
CA ARG A 23 -17.04 7.61 -5.98
C ARG A 23 -16.69 6.17 -6.31
N GLU A 24 -15.45 5.77 -6.11
CA GLU A 24 -14.99 4.39 -6.35
C GLU A 24 -15.49 3.45 -5.25
N LYS A 25 -15.62 2.17 -5.56
CA LYS A 25 -15.89 1.15 -4.54
C LYS A 25 -14.76 1.09 -3.53
N VAL A 26 -15.07 0.81 -2.27
CA VAL A 26 -14.11 0.79 -1.15
C VAL A 26 -12.85 0.02 -1.49
N MET A 27 -12.97 -1.19 -2.04
CA MET A 27 -11.83 -2.03 -2.38
C MET A 27 -10.88 -1.35 -3.37
N TYR A 28 -11.41 -0.75 -4.42
CA TYR A 28 -10.59 -0.09 -5.44
C TYR A 28 -10.06 1.26 -5.00
N SER A 29 -10.83 1.99 -4.20
CA SER A 29 -10.39 3.27 -3.67
C SER A 29 -9.18 3.13 -2.75
N LEU A 30 -9.14 2.09 -1.92
CA LEU A 30 -7.99 1.80 -1.06
C LEU A 30 -6.72 1.46 -1.85
N THR A 31 -6.83 0.96 -3.07
CA THR A 31 -5.65 0.67 -3.90
C THR A 31 -4.87 1.91 -4.34
N LYS A 32 -5.44 3.10 -4.18
CA LYS A 32 -4.72 4.38 -4.43
C LYS A 32 -3.63 4.63 -3.39
N ILE A 33 -3.72 4.00 -2.25
CA ILE A 33 -2.70 4.09 -1.19
C ILE A 33 -1.50 3.22 -1.60
N LYS A 34 -0.32 3.80 -1.65
CA LYS A 34 0.91 3.05 -1.94
C LYS A 34 1.10 1.92 -0.92
N GLY A 35 1.36 0.73 -1.40
CA GLY A 35 1.55 -0.46 -0.57
C GLY A 35 0.29 -1.30 -0.38
N ILE A 36 -0.86 -0.85 -0.86
CA ILE A 36 -2.13 -1.60 -0.83
C ILE A 36 -2.54 -1.94 -2.25
N GLY A 37 -2.59 -3.23 -2.55
CA GLY A 37 -3.10 -3.74 -3.82
C GLY A 37 -4.54 -4.25 -3.68
N ARG A 38 -5.13 -4.71 -4.78
CA ARG A 38 -6.50 -5.22 -4.80
C ARG A 38 -6.74 -6.38 -3.82
N ARG A 39 -5.82 -7.33 -3.76
CA ARG A 39 -5.95 -8.49 -2.86
C ARG A 39 -5.89 -8.10 -1.39
N PHE A 40 -4.95 -7.26 -1.01
CA PHE A 40 -4.83 -6.79 0.37
C PHE A 40 -6.03 -5.94 0.77
N SER A 41 -6.48 -5.03 -0.10
CA SER A 41 -7.67 -4.23 0.12
C SER A 41 -8.93 -5.09 0.33
N ASN A 42 -9.13 -6.10 -0.52
CA ASN A 42 -10.25 -7.03 -0.38
C ASN A 42 -10.21 -7.76 0.97
N LEU A 43 -9.05 -8.26 1.37
CA LEU A 43 -8.87 -8.93 2.65
C LEU A 43 -9.17 -7.99 3.84
N VAL A 44 -8.67 -6.76 3.79
CA VAL A 44 -8.90 -5.75 4.84
C VAL A 44 -10.39 -5.42 4.96
N CYS A 45 -11.08 -5.21 3.85
CA CYS A 45 -12.53 -4.96 3.85
C CYS A 45 -13.31 -6.12 4.45
N LYS A 46 -12.95 -7.36 4.12
CA LYS A 46 -13.58 -8.56 4.70
C LYS A 46 -13.33 -8.71 6.20
N LYS A 47 -12.12 -8.38 6.65
CA LYS A 47 -11.78 -8.39 8.08
C LYS A 47 -12.48 -7.28 8.87
N ALA A 48 -12.76 -6.16 8.24
CA ALA A 48 -13.52 -5.06 8.83
C ALA A 48 -15.04 -5.26 8.73
N GLU A 49 -15.50 -6.36 8.09
CA GLU A 49 -16.92 -6.65 7.86
C GLU A 49 -17.66 -5.54 7.10
N ILE A 50 -16.95 -4.88 6.19
CA ILE A 50 -17.51 -3.82 5.34
C ILE A 50 -17.98 -4.41 4.01
N ASP A 51 -19.19 -3.99 3.58
CA ASP A 51 -19.72 -4.40 2.29
C ASP A 51 -18.84 -3.86 1.15
N LEU A 52 -18.36 -4.75 0.30
CA LEU A 52 -17.56 -4.43 -0.88
C LEU A 52 -18.36 -3.66 -1.95
N GLY A 53 -19.68 -3.71 -1.90
CA GLY A 53 -20.56 -2.96 -2.79
C GLY A 53 -20.62 -1.47 -2.49
N LYS A 54 -20.33 -1.06 -1.25
CA LYS A 54 -20.32 0.34 -0.84
C LYS A 54 -19.29 1.18 -1.62
N ARG A 55 -19.63 2.44 -1.80
CA ARG A 55 -18.67 3.45 -2.27
C ARG A 55 -17.84 3.97 -1.09
N ALA A 56 -16.61 4.40 -1.36
CA ALA A 56 -15.73 4.89 -0.30
C ALA A 56 -16.32 6.12 0.42
N GLY A 57 -17.01 6.98 -0.30
CA GLY A 57 -17.65 8.17 0.27
C GLY A 57 -18.82 7.89 1.21
N GLU A 58 -19.36 6.68 1.19
CA GLU A 58 -20.46 6.24 2.06
C GLU A 58 -19.96 5.67 3.39
N LEU A 59 -18.66 5.53 3.56
CA LEU A 59 -18.08 4.98 4.78
C LEU A 59 -18.20 5.97 5.95
N SER A 60 -18.63 5.44 7.10
CA SER A 60 -18.61 6.18 8.34
C SER A 60 -17.19 6.37 8.88
N ALA A 61 -16.99 7.34 9.75
CA ALA A 61 -15.70 7.56 10.40
C ALA A 61 -15.21 6.31 11.17
N ALA A 62 -16.14 5.60 11.83
CA ALA A 62 -15.83 4.37 12.55
C ALA A 62 -15.35 3.24 11.63
N GLU A 63 -15.98 3.09 10.46
CA GLU A 63 -15.57 2.11 9.45
C GLU A 63 -14.18 2.44 8.90
N LEU A 64 -13.90 3.71 8.62
CA LEU A 64 -12.58 4.16 8.17
C LEU A 64 -11.50 3.89 9.22
N GLU A 65 -11.79 4.17 10.48
CA GLU A 65 -10.87 3.90 11.58
C GLU A 65 -10.58 2.39 11.70
N SER A 66 -11.61 1.55 11.61
CA SER A 66 -11.46 0.10 11.61
C SER A 66 -10.54 -0.39 10.49
N LEU A 67 -10.70 0.13 9.27
CA LEU A 67 -9.81 -0.17 8.15
C LEU A 67 -8.36 0.22 8.45
N MET A 68 -8.15 1.41 9.02
CA MET A 68 -6.81 1.90 9.35
C MET A 68 -6.12 1.06 10.42
N VAL A 69 -6.86 0.62 11.44
CA VAL A 69 -6.34 -0.25 12.50
C VAL A 69 -5.89 -1.59 11.92
N ILE A 70 -6.67 -2.19 11.03
CA ILE A 70 -6.33 -3.46 10.38
C ILE A 70 -5.09 -3.31 9.49
N VAL A 71 -5.00 -2.23 8.71
CA VAL A 71 -3.83 -1.96 7.86
C VAL A 71 -2.57 -1.77 8.70
N SER A 72 -2.68 -1.07 9.83
CA SER A 72 -1.54 -0.80 10.72
C SER A 72 -1.06 -2.05 11.47
N ASN A 73 -1.98 -2.92 11.86
CA ASN A 73 -1.69 -4.10 12.68
C ASN A 73 -2.25 -5.39 12.06
N PRO A 74 -1.79 -5.80 10.87
CA PRO A 74 -2.39 -6.93 10.15
C PRO A 74 -2.28 -8.26 10.91
N ARG A 75 -1.22 -8.47 11.68
CA ARG A 75 -1.02 -9.72 12.43
C ARG A 75 -2.05 -9.92 13.54
N GLN A 76 -2.53 -8.85 14.18
CA GLN A 76 -3.58 -8.94 15.21
C GLN A 76 -4.90 -9.45 14.65
N PHE A 77 -5.15 -9.19 13.36
CA PHE A 77 -6.35 -9.64 12.66
C PHE A 77 -6.15 -10.97 11.93
N ARG A 78 -5.15 -11.75 12.32
CA ARG A 78 -4.85 -13.08 11.76
C ARG A 78 -4.61 -13.05 10.24
N ILE A 79 -3.97 -12.01 9.74
CA ILE A 79 -3.49 -11.97 8.38
C ILE A 79 -2.15 -12.73 8.33
N PRO A 80 -1.99 -13.73 7.43
CA PRO A 80 -0.77 -14.52 7.35
C PRO A 80 0.46 -13.66 7.03
N ASP A 81 1.61 -14.01 7.59
CA ASP A 81 2.86 -13.27 7.36
C ASP A 81 3.30 -13.28 5.89
N TRP A 82 2.99 -14.35 5.14
CA TRP A 82 3.31 -14.43 3.71
C TRP A 82 2.53 -13.43 2.84
N PHE A 83 1.43 -12.88 3.36
CA PHE A 83 0.60 -11.90 2.66
C PHE A 83 1.16 -10.48 2.72
N LEU A 84 2.02 -10.20 3.70
CA LEU A 84 2.56 -8.87 3.96
C LEU A 84 3.68 -8.50 2.97
N ASN A 85 3.88 -7.22 2.75
CA ASN A 85 4.91 -6.72 1.83
C ASN A 85 6.29 -6.56 2.48
N ARG A 86 6.38 -6.51 3.81
CA ARG A 86 7.65 -6.47 4.54
C ARG A 86 7.76 -7.67 5.46
N LYS A 87 8.48 -8.68 5.00
CA LYS A 87 8.72 -9.93 5.73
C LYS A 87 10.11 -9.87 6.34
N HIS A 88 10.20 -10.08 7.64
CA HIS A 88 11.46 -10.16 8.38
C HIS A 88 12.38 -8.96 8.08
N ASP A 89 12.02 -7.77 8.59
CA ASP A 89 12.84 -6.56 8.43
C ASP A 89 14.25 -6.80 8.97
N PHE A 90 15.27 -6.40 8.22
CA PHE A 90 16.66 -6.63 8.61
C PHE A 90 17.06 -5.93 9.93
N LYS A 91 16.38 -4.84 10.31
CA LYS A 91 16.63 -4.13 11.59
C LYS A 91 15.89 -4.77 12.75
N ASP A 92 14.60 -5.00 12.60
CA ASP A 92 13.69 -5.37 13.70
C ASP A 92 13.30 -6.85 13.69
N GLY A 93 13.47 -7.54 12.57
CA GLY A 93 12.96 -8.90 12.35
C GLY A 93 11.44 -9.00 12.35
N LYS A 94 10.72 -7.89 12.28
CA LYS A 94 9.26 -7.84 12.32
C LYS A 94 8.64 -8.02 10.96
N PHE A 95 7.41 -8.56 10.96
CA PHE A 95 6.56 -8.66 9.79
C PHE A 95 5.53 -7.53 9.83
N SER A 96 5.47 -6.73 8.79
CA SER A 96 4.57 -5.59 8.74
C SER A 96 4.10 -5.29 7.32
N GLN A 97 3.03 -4.54 7.21
CA GLN A 97 2.58 -3.97 5.95
C GLN A 97 3.00 -2.51 5.89
N LEU A 98 3.88 -2.19 4.95
CA LEU A 98 4.33 -0.82 4.72
C LEU A 98 3.38 -0.13 3.75
N VAL A 99 2.92 1.04 4.11
CA VAL A 99 1.97 1.82 3.32
C VAL A 99 2.40 3.29 3.23
N SER A 100 2.01 3.95 2.16
CA SER A 100 2.21 5.39 1.95
C SER A 100 3.67 5.82 2.19
N ASN A 101 3.90 6.79 3.05
CA ASN A 101 5.23 7.35 3.32
C ASN A 101 6.22 6.33 3.92
N GLN A 102 5.74 5.35 4.69
CA GLN A 102 6.59 4.31 5.26
C GLN A 102 7.25 3.46 4.16
N LEU A 103 6.52 3.16 3.09
CA LEU A 103 7.04 2.42 1.95
C LEU A 103 8.19 3.18 1.27
N ASP A 104 8.00 4.47 1.01
CA ASP A 104 9.02 5.32 0.40
C ASP A 104 10.26 5.45 1.30
N THR A 105 10.05 5.61 2.61
CA THR A 105 11.14 5.69 3.60
C THR A 105 11.95 4.40 3.65
N LYS A 106 11.29 3.26 3.73
CA LYS A 106 11.96 1.95 3.77
C LYS A 106 12.69 1.63 2.47
N LEU A 107 12.13 1.99 1.33
CA LEU A 107 12.81 1.85 0.04
C LEU A 107 14.11 2.66 0.02
N ARG A 108 14.05 3.91 0.45
CA ARG A 108 15.24 4.77 0.54
C ARG A 108 16.29 4.20 1.49
N ASP A 109 15.87 3.71 2.67
CA ASP A 109 16.77 3.10 3.64
C ASP A 109 17.44 1.84 3.09
N ASP A 110 16.71 0.99 2.38
CA ASP A 110 17.24 -0.22 1.76
C ASP A 110 18.29 0.12 0.69
N LEU A 111 18.00 1.10 -0.17
CA LEU A 111 18.93 1.54 -1.21
C LEU A 111 20.18 2.19 -0.61
N GLU A 112 20.04 2.98 0.44
CA GLU A 112 21.16 3.59 1.14
C GLU A 112 22.04 2.53 1.81
N ARG A 113 21.44 1.53 2.43
CA ARG A 113 22.19 0.40 3.01
C ARG A 113 23.02 -0.33 1.97
N LEU A 114 22.41 -0.67 0.82
CA LEU A 114 23.11 -1.33 -0.28
C LEU A 114 24.27 -0.46 -0.83
N LYS A 115 24.04 0.84 -0.93
CA LYS A 115 25.07 1.79 -1.37
C LYS A 115 26.24 1.86 -0.38
N LYS A 116 25.94 1.95 0.93
CA LYS A 116 26.97 1.99 1.98
C LYS A 116 27.85 0.73 2.01
N MET A 117 27.24 -0.43 1.77
CA MET A 117 27.97 -1.70 1.67
C MET A 117 28.75 -1.85 0.37
N ARG A 118 28.65 -0.89 -0.55
CA ARG A 118 29.19 -0.97 -1.90
C ARG A 118 28.74 -2.24 -2.67
N ASN A 119 27.51 -2.67 -2.42
CA ASN A 119 26.93 -3.78 -3.13
C ASN A 119 26.69 -3.39 -4.60
N HIS A 120 26.92 -4.31 -5.52
CA HIS A 120 26.72 -4.08 -6.96
C HIS A 120 25.32 -3.53 -7.28
N ARG A 121 24.29 -4.08 -6.69
CA ARG A 121 22.90 -3.59 -6.84
C ARG A 121 22.73 -2.16 -6.35
N GLY A 122 23.30 -1.84 -5.21
CA GLY A 122 23.24 -0.49 -4.63
C GLY A 122 23.94 0.56 -5.50
N LEU A 123 25.11 0.22 -6.01
CA LEU A 123 25.86 1.09 -6.93
C LEU A 123 25.11 1.33 -8.23
N ARG A 124 24.51 0.29 -8.80
CA ARG A 124 23.71 0.42 -10.02
C ARG A 124 22.47 1.30 -9.81
N HIS A 125 21.78 1.17 -8.67
CA HIS A 125 20.69 2.09 -8.33
C HIS A 125 21.15 3.53 -8.20
N TYR A 126 22.31 3.74 -7.60
CA TYR A 126 22.90 5.08 -7.48
C TYR A 126 23.25 5.70 -8.85
N TRP A 127 23.75 4.88 -9.77
CA TRP A 127 24.08 5.32 -11.13
C TRP A 127 22.87 5.47 -12.05
N GLY A 128 21.70 5.02 -11.61
CA GLY A 128 20.48 5.02 -12.42
C GLY A 128 20.46 3.96 -13.52
N ILE A 129 21.22 2.89 -13.38
CA ILE A 129 21.34 1.80 -14.34
C ILE A 129 20.45 0.62 -13.90
N ARG A 130 19.98 -0.16 -14.86
CA ARG A 130 19.17 -1.37 -14.56
C ARG A 130 19.96 -2.39 -13.73
N VAL A 131 19.28 -3.05 -12.81
CA VAL A 131 19.87 -3.86 -11.74
C VAL A 131 19.76 -5.36 -12.00
N ARG A 132 18.79 -5.79 -12.81
CA ARG A 132 18.44 -7.20 -13.03
C ARG A 132 19.01 -7.79 -14.32
N GLY A 133 20.12 -7.25 -14.83
CA GLY A 133 20.78 -7.73 -16.03
C GLY A 133 20.04 -7.47 -17.35
N GLN A 134 19.15 -6.48 -17.37
CA GLN A 134 18.38 -6.14 -18.55
C GLN A 134 19.25 -5.45 -19.60
N HIS A 135 19.18 -5.94 -20.83
CA HIS A 135 19.88 -5.38 -22.00
C HIS A 135 18.93 -4.44 -22.76
N LEU A 136 19.02 -3.16 -22.50
CA LEU A 136 18.11 -2.16 -23.08
C LEU A 136 18.67 -1.48 -24.35
N SER A 137 19.93 -1.75 -24.72
CA SER A 137 20.54 -1.18 -25.92
C SER A 137 19.83 -1.59 -27.22
N LEU A 138 19.22 -2.77 -27.22
CA LEU A 138 18.45 -3.27 -28.37
C LEU A 138 17.08 -2.63 -28.54
N ILE A 139 16.56 -1.96 -27.53
CA ILE A 139 15.24 -1.29 -27.57
C ILE A 139 15.32 -0.01 -28.40
N HIS A 140 16.49 0.60 -28.52
CA HIS A 140 16.73 1.86 -29.22
C HIS A 140 17.23 1.69 -30.65
N ILE A 141 17.34 0.46 -31.09
CA ILE A 141 17.67 0.11 -32.49
C ILE A 141 16.35 -0.11 -33.23
#